data_b604de73cf8e852acd3aecaabd33c287
#
_entry.id   b604de73cf8e852acd3aecaabd33c287
#
_cell.length_a   1.000
_cell.length_b   1.000
_cell.length_c   1.000
_cell.angle_alpha   90.00
_cell.angle_beta   90.00
_cell.angle_gamma   90.00
#
_symmetry.space_group_name_H-M   'P 1'
#
loop_
_entity.id
_entity.type
_entity.pdbx_description
1 polymer ?
#
loop_
_entity_poly.entity_id
_entity_poly.type
_entity_poly.pdbx_seq_one_letter_code
_entity_poly.pdbx_strand_id
1 'polypeptide(L)'
;MDLGHDTIALRQDAAHEQRNWVRLTSDCNNHCVFCLDTLVHDGSMRSALEVKIQIVEGRKRGATRLILSGGEPTMHPQFLEFVKLGRRSGYRRVQTVTNGRMFAYPEFLQRAADCGLDEITFSVHGHTAKLHDALVGAPGAFEEEVTGLKAALASGRFIVNVDVVINKMNVAVLPEMLETFIE
;
A
#
# COMPACT_ATOMS: atom_id res chain seq x y z
N MET A 1 29.04 1.15 -14.29
CA MET A 1 28.12 1.27 -13.13
C MET A 1 27.70 -0.14 -12.77
N ASP A 2 28.16 -0.63 -11.62
CA ASP A 2 27.93 -2.01 -11.19
C ASP A 2 26.60 -2.11 -10.45
N LEU A 3 25.51 -2.30 -11.20
CA LEU A 3 24.15 -2.44 -10.65
C LEU A 3 23.90 -3.85 -10.09
N GLY A 4 24.86 -4.78 -10.20
CA GLY A 4 24.67 -6.18 -9.84
C GLY A 4 24.83 -6.48 -8.34
N HIS A 5 25.76 -5.84 -7.66
CA HIS A 5 26.06 -6.11 -6.24
C HIS A 5 24.99 -5.55 -5.30
N ASP A 6 24.47 -4.35 -5.57
CA ASP A 6 23.44 -3.73 -4.74
C ASP A 6 22.11 -4.51 -4.77
N THR A 7 21.77 -5.13 -5.91
CA THR A 7 20.52 -5.88 -6.07
C THR A 7 20.50 -7.18 -5.25
N ILE A 8 21.64 -7.86 -5.11
CA ILE A 8 21.77 -9.10 -4.35
C ILE A 8 21.72 -8.79 -2.84
N ALA A 9 22.42 -7.77 -2.39
CA ALA A 9 22.40 -7.32 -1.00
C ALA A 9 20.98 -6.88 -0.56
N LEU A 10 20.27 -6.13 -1.41
CA LEU A 10 18.88 -5.72 -1.16
C LEU A 10 17.92 -6.91 -1.10
N ARG A 11 18.13 -7.94 -1.92
CA ARG A 11 17.33 -9.18 -1.90
C ARG A 11 17.60 -10.02 -0.65
N GLN A 12 18.86 -10.10 -0.21
CA GLN A 12 19.23 -10.81 1.01
C GLN A 12 18.69 -10.11 2.26
N ASP A 13 18.78 -8.79 2.35
CA ASP A 13 18.18 -8.00 3.42
C ASP A 13 16.66 -8.19 3.48
N ALA A 14 15.98 -8.20 2.34
CA ALA A 14 14.53 -8.41 2.27
C ALA A 14 14.11 -9.83 2.70
N ALA A 15 14.92 -10.85 2.44
CA ALA A 15 14.64 -12.24 2.79
C ALA A 15 14.68 -12.49 4.31
N HIS A 16 15.47 -11.70 5.06
CA HIS A 16 15.62 -11.82 6.51
C HIS A 16 14.85 -10.75 7.29
N GLU A 17 14.14 -9.85 6.61
CA GLU A 17 13.40 -8.77 7.24
C GLU A 17 12.15 -9.29 7.95
N GLN A 18 12.09 -9.12 9.27
CA GLN A 18 10.89 -9.44 10.04
C GLN A 18 9.83 -8.35 9.83
N ARG A 19 8.66 -8.76 9.34
CA ARG A 19 7.53 -7.88 9.01
C ARG A 19 6.47 -7.94 10.10
N ASN A 20 5.94 -6.78 10.49
CA ASN A 20 4.75 -6.66 11.30
C ASN A 20 3.61 -6.15 10.43
N TRP A 21 2.66 -7.02 10.12
CA TRP A 21 1.51 -6.69 9.31
C TRP A 21 0.35 -6.31 10.23
N VAL A 22 -0.16 -5.08 10.11
CA VAL A 22 -1.21 -4.54 10.96
C VAL A 22 -2.39 -4.10 10.11
N ARG A 23 -3.53 -4.77 10.30
CA ARG A 23 -4.80 -4.42 9.67
C ARG A 23 -5.46 -3.29 10.47
N LEU A 24 -5.87 -2.20 9.80
CA LEU A 24 -6.48 -1.04 10.42
C LEU A 24 -8.01 -1.08 10.39
N THR A 25 -8.57 -1.59 9.30
CA THR A 25 -10.01 -1.57 9.05
C THR A 25 -10.43 -2.71 8.13
N SER A 26 -11.71 -3.08 8.18
CA SER A 26 -12.38 -3.90 7.18
C SER A 26 -13.17 -3.04 6.18
N ASP A 27 -13.21 -1.72 6.36
CA ASP A 27 -13.85 -0.79 5.44
C ASP A 27 -12.97 -0.52 4.22
N CYS A 28 -13.60 -0.36 3.05
CA CYS A 28 -12.91 -0.09 1.79
C CYS A 28 -13.82 0.69 0.83
N ASN A 29 -13.27 1.65 0.13
CA ASN A 29 -13.98 2.41 -0.91
C ASN A 29 -13.87 1.75 -2.31
N ASN A 30 -13.33 0.53 -2.39
CA ASN A 30 -13.39 -0.36 -3.55
C ASN A 30 -14.19 -1.63 -3.19
N HIS A 31 -14.78 -2.30 -4.22
CA HIS A 31 -15.56 -3.53 -4.10
C HIS A 31 -15.02 -4.59 -5.05
N CYS A 32 -13.72 -4.91 -4.91
CA CYS A 32 -12.99 -5.76 -5.84
C CYS A 32 -13.65 -7.14 -5.99
N VAL A 33 -13.85 -7.58 -7.23
CA VAL A 33 -14.48 -8.88 -7.54
C VAL A 33 -13.67 -10.10 -7.07
N PHE A 34 -12.39 -9.90 -6.77
CA PHE A 34 -11.44 -10.92 -6.29
C PHE A 34 -11.04 -10.73 -4.82
N CYS A 35 -11.71 -9.83 -4.08
CA CYS A 35 -11.33 -9.52 -2.71
C CYS A 35 -11.48 -10.74 -1.80
N LEU A 36 -10.41 -11.11 -1.11
CA LEU A 36 -10.42 -12.21 -0.13
C LEU A 36 -11.22 -11.86 1.12
N ASP A 37 -11.44 -10.57 1.37
CA ASP A 37 -12.13 -10.05 2.53
C ASP A 37 -13.62 -9.79 2.29
N THR A 38 -14.18 -10.18 1.14
CA THR A 38 -15.58 -9.89 0.76
C THR A 38 -16.59 -10.29 1.85
N LEU A 39 -16.32 -11.36 2.59
CA LEU A 39 -17.20 -11.85 3.68
C LEU A 39 -17.03 -11.07 4.99
N VAL A 40 -16.02 -10.22 5.12
CA VAL A 40 -15.70 -9.46 6.34
C VAL A 40 -15.67 -7.95 6.12
N HIS A 41 -16.17 -7.49 4.96
CA HIS A 41 -16.38 -6.07 4.68
C HIS A 41 -17.61 -5.56 5.44
N ASP A 42 -17.51 -5.52 6.75
CA ASP A 42 -18.56 -5.06 7.65
C ASP A 42 -18.44 -3.57 8.02
N GLY A 43 -17.49 -2.86 7.39
CA GLY A 43 -17.19 -1.45 7.67
C GLY A 43 -16.52 -1.23 9.02
N SER A 44 -16.14 -2.29 9.74
CA SER A 44 -15.54 -2.17 11.06
C SER A 44 -14.13 -1.58 10.98
N MET A 45 -13.82 -0.75 11.98
CA MET A 45 -12.48 -0.19 12.18
C MET A 45 -11.90 -0.73 13.48
N ARG A 46 -10.64 -1.09 13.46
CA ARG A 46 -9.95 -1.44 14.70
C ARG A 46 -9.80 -0.22 15.59
N SER A 47 -9.94 -0.41 16.90
CA SER A 47 -9.72 0.70 17.82
C SER A 47 -8.27 1.18 17.75
N ALA A 48 -8.09 2.48 17.96
CA ALA A 48 -6.75 3.08 17.96
C ALA A 48 -5.81 2.42 18.98
N LEU A 49 -6.36 1.99 20.11
CA LEU A 49 -5.57 1.34 21.15
C LEU A 49 -5.04 -0.03 20.68
N GLU A 50 -5.89 -0.85 20.08
CA GLU A 50 -5.49 -2.17 19.53
C GLU A 50 -4.39 -2.02 18.48
N VAL A 51 -4.55 -1.09 17.54
CA VAL A 51 -3.55 -0.83 16.49
C VAL A 51 -2.24 -0.38 17.10
N LYS A 52 -2.26 0.56 18.05
CA LYS A 52 -1.06 1.04 18.74
C LYS A 52 -0.33 -0.08 19.48
N ILE A 53 -1.07 -0.94 20.17
CA ILE A 53 -0.50 -2.11 20.85
C ILE A 53 0.18 -3.04 19.83
N GLN A 54 -0.49 -3.38 18.72
CA GLN A 54 0.08 -4.25 17.68
C GLN A 54 1.36 -3.68 17.07
N ILE A 55 1.41 -2.37 16.83
CA ILE A 55 2.60 -1.68 16.32
C ILE A 55 3.76 -1.81 17.32
N VAL A 56 3.52 -1.45 18.57
CA VAL A 56 4.58 -1.47 19.61
C VAL A 56 5.06 -2.89 19.90
N GLU A 57 4.15 -3.85 20.06
CA GLU A 57 4.49 -5.25 20.34
C GLU A 57 5.19 -5.92 19.15
N GLY A 58 4.79 -5.61 17.93
CA GLY A 58 5.49 -6.08 16.73
C GLY A 58 6.95 -5.65 16.73
N ARG A 59 7.22 -4.39 17.06
CA ARG A 59 8.59 -3.87 17.16
C ARG A 59 9.39 -4.53 18.28
N LYS A 60 8.77 -4.76 19.44
CA LYS A 60 9.40 -5.48 20.57
C LYS A 60 9.79 -6.92 20.20
N ARG A 61 8.99 -7.58 19.36
CA ARG A 61 9.30 -8.92 18.81
C ARG A 61 10.40 -8.92 17.75
N GLY A 62 10.99 -7.77 17.44
CA GLY A 62 12.11 -7.65 16.51
C GLY A 62 11.73 -7.27 15.08
N ALA A 63 10.44 -7.02 14.79
CA ALA A 63 10.04 -6.61 13.44
C ALA A 63 10.71 -5.29 13.06
N THR A 64 11.27 -5.24 11.86
CA THR A 64 11.98 -4.06 11.33
C THR A 64 11.16 -3.31 10.28
N ARG A 65 10.15 -3.96 9.67
CA ARG A 65 9.19 -3.37 8.75
C ARG A 65 7.79 -3.41 9.35
N LEU A 66 7.11 -2.26 9.35
CA LEU A 66 5.69 -2.15 9.64
C LEU A 66 4.93 -2.05 8.31
N ILE A 67 3.90 -2.88 8.12
CA ILE A 67 3.02 -2.83 6.96
C ILE A 67 1.61 -2.53 7.47
N LEU A 68 1.09 -1.35 7.09
CA LEU A 68 -0.27 -0.93 7.38
C LEU A 68 -1.19 -1.37 6.23
N SER A 69 -2.24 -2.10 6.54
CA SER A 69 -3.18 -2.68 5.58
C SER A 69 -4.60 -2.70 6.12
N GLY A 70 -5.50 -3.37 5.40
CA GLY A 70 -6.89 -3.54 5.82
C GLY A 70 -7.81 -3.81 4.64
N GLY A 71 -9.04 -3.32 4.68
CA GLY A 71 -9.80 -3.03 3.49
C GLY A 71 -9.04 -1.94 2.72
N GLU A 72 -9.27 -0.67 3.09
CA GLU A 72 -8.39 0.43 2.64
C GLU A 72 -7.84 1.17 3.88
N PRO A 73 -6.53 1.04 4.19
CA PRO A 73 -5.96 1.56 5.42
C PRO A 73 -6.05 3.09 5.55
N THR A 74 -6.03 3.82 4.43
CA THR A 74 -6.09 5.30 4.44
C THR A 74 -7.47 5.83 4.83
N MET A 75 -8.51 4.99 4.84
CA MET A 75 -9.83 5.35 5.35
C MET A 75 -9.87 5.41 6.88
N HIS A 76 -8.90 4.79 7.57
CA HIS A 76 -8.86 4.90 9.02
C HIS A 76 -8.47 6.32 9.45
N PRO A 77 -9.28 7.02 10.29
CA PRO A 77 -9.06 8.44 10.61
C PRO A 77 -7.69 8.73 11.24
N GLN A 78 -7.08 7.73 11.89
CA GLN A 78 -5.78 7.84 12.54
C GLN A 78 -4.63 7.20 11.73
N PHE A 79 -4.81 6.96 10.43
CA PHE A 79 -3.78 6.35 9.59
C PHE A 79 -2.42 7.05 9.73
N LEU A 80 -2.38 8.36 9.59
CA LEU A 80 -1.15 9.15 9.71
C LEU A 80 -0.51 9.09 11.11
N GLU A 81 -1.32 8.99 12.15
CA GLU A 81 -0.80 8.80 13.52
C GLU A 81 -0.16 7.41 13.70
N PHE A 82 -0.67 6.38 13.04
CA PHE A 82 -0.06 5.05 13.06
C PHE A 82 1.24 5.01 12.27
N VAL A 83 1.33 5.70 11.13
CA VAL A 83 2.59 5.91 10.40
C VAL A 83 3.63 6.54 11.34
N LYS A 84 3.28 7.65 11.97
CA LYS A 84 4.14 8.38 12.90
C LYS A 84 4.56 7.54 14.10
N LEU A 85 3.63 6.74 14.65
CA LEU A 85 3.95 5.80 15.72
C LEU A 85 4.94 4.73 15.27
N GLY A 86 4.78 4.18 14.07
CA GLY A 86 5.72 3.23 13.48
C GLY A 86 7.14 3.78 13.45
N ARG A 87 7.33 4.99 12.93
CA ARG A 87 8.64 5.67 12.91
C ARG A 87 9.20 5.86 14.33
N ARG A 88 8.39 6.38 15.25
CA ARG A 88 8.79 6.60 16.65
C ARG A 88 9.12 5.30 17.40
N SER A 89 8.48 4.20 17.05
CA SER A 89 8.75 2.89 17.62
C SER A 89 10.06 2.27 17.11
N GLY A 90 10.71 2.87 16.11
CA GLY A 90 12.00 2.43 15.59
C GLY A 90 11.92 1.38 14.48
N TYR A 91 10.79 1.31 13.75
CA TYR A 91 10.76 0.55 12.50
C TYR A 91 11.69 1.20 11.47
N ARG A 92 12.49 0.38 10.79
CA ARG A 92 13.37 0.84 9.70
C ARG A 92 12.57 1.29 8.48
N ARG A 93 11.44 0.61 8.23
CA ARG A 93 10.50 0.91 7.15
C ARG A 93 9.07 0.92 7.66
N VAL A 94 8.31 1.92 7.23
CA VAL A 94 6.86 2.00 7.39
C VAL A 94 6.24 2.00 6.00
N GLN A 95 5.49 0.96 5.69
CA GLN A 95 4.87 0.69 4.40
C GLN A 95 3.36 0.70 4.54
N THR A 96 2.67 1.08 3.48
CA THR A 96 1.23 0.81 3.32
C THR A 96 0.95 0.04 2.05
N VAL A 97 -0.02 -0.87 2.09
CA VAL A 97 -0.63 -1.49 0.91
C VAL A 97 -2.01 -0.88 0.77
N THR A 98 -2.30 -0.28 -0.36
CA THR A 98 -3.44 0.62 -0.56
C THR A 98 -3.97 0.58 -1.98
N ASN A 99 -5.24 0.90 -2.16
CA ASN A 99 -5.81 1.18 -3.47
C ASN A 99 -5.37 2.55 -4.04
N GLY A 100 -4.56 3.29 -3.32
CA GLY A 100 -3.87 4.49 -3.79
C GLY A 100 -4.70 5.76 -3.93
N ARG A 101 -6.03 5.68 -3.85
CA ARG A 101 -6.94 6.80 -4.19
C ARG A 101 -6.71 8.04 -3.33
N MET A 102 -6.42 7.88 -2.04
CA MET A 102 -6.13 9.01 -1.14
C MET A 102 -4.83 9.75 -1.49
N PHE A 103 -3.88 9.07 -2.15
CA PHE A 103 -2.63 9.69 -2.56
C PHE A 103 -2.76 10.61 -3.77
N ALA A 104 -3.92 10.63 -4.46
CA ALA A 104 -4.26 11.64 -5.46
C ALA A 104 -4.39 13.05 -4.87
N TYR A 105 -4.59 13.16 -3.56
CA TYR A 105 -4.69 14.44 -2.86
C TYR A 105 -3.32 14.91 -2.40
N PRO A 106 -2.76 16.01 -2.94
CA PRO A 106 -1.39 16.44 -2.65
C PRO A 106 -1.12 16.70 -1.17
N GLU A 107 -2.10 17.23 -0.44
CA GLU A 107 -1.97 17.49 1.00
C GLU A 107 -1.84 16.19 1.80
N PHE A 108 -2.58 15.14 1.42
CA PHE A 108 -2.48 13.85 2.07
C PHE A 108 -1.13 13.19 1.80
N LEU A 109 -0.69 13.19 0.53
CA LEU A 109 0.61 12.68 0.11
C LEU A 109 1.75 13.34 0.90
N GLN A 110 1.75 14.67 0.96
CA GLN A 110 2.76 15.44 1.71
C GLN A 110 2.75 15.07 3.19
N ARG A 111 1.59 15.03 3.83
CA ARG A 111 1.45 14.67 5.24
C ARG A 111 1.90 13.24 5.53
N ALA A 112 1.62 12.29 4.64
CA ALA A 112 2.06 10.91 4.78
C ALA A 112 3.59 10.82 4.79
N ALA A 113 4.25 11.53 3.87
CA ALA A 113 5.70 11.63 3.83
C ALA A 113 6.26 12.29 5.10
N ASP A 114 5.66 13.39 5.59
CA ASP A 114 6.10 14.10 6.78
C ASP A 114 5.89 13.29 8.07
N CYS A 115 4.91 12.40 8.10
CA CYS A 115 4.72 11.44 9.18
C CYS A 115 5.74 10.29 9.14
N GLY A 116 6.47 10.13 8.05
CA GLY A 116 7.52 9.13 7.90
C GLY A 116 7.07 7.83 7.23
N LEU A 117 6.07 7.90 6.33
CA LEU A 117 5.77 6.80 5.42
C LEU A 117 6.93 6.68 4.41
N ASP A 118 7.53 5.50 4.32
CA ASP A 118 8.69 5.26 3.45
C ASP A 118 8.29 4.60 2.13
N GLU A 119 7.24 3.77 2.16
CA GLU A 119 6.93 2.87 1.05
C GLU A 119 5.43 2.77 0.83
N ILE A 120 5.02 2.89 -0.43
CA ILE A 120 3.63 2.75 -0.85
C ILE A 120 3.56 1.64 -1.88
N THR A 121 2.73 0.63 -1.60
CA THR A 121 2.39 -0.41 -2.55
C THR A 121 0.98 -0.14 -3.07
N PHE A 122 0.89 0.26 -4.33
CA PHE A 122 -0.36 0.51 -5.03
C PHE A 122 -0.94 -0.79 -5.59
N SER A 123 -2.23 -1.03 -5.38
CA SER A 123 -2.93 -2.25 -5.80
C SER A 123 -3.60 -2.07 -7.16
N VAL A 124 -2.81 -1.93 -8.23
CA VAL A 124 -3.29 -1.66 -9.59
C VAL A 124 -3.59 -2.97 -10.34
N HIS A 125 -4.81 -3.14 -10.84
CA HIS A 125 -5.25 -4.43 -11.42
C HIS A 125 -5.59 -4.39 -12.91
N GLY A 126 -5.43 -3.22 -13.55
CA GLY A 126 -5.64 -3.02 -14.99
C GLY A 126 -4.87 -1.81 -15.48
N HIS A 127 -4.47 -1.80 -16.75
CA HIS A 127 -3.76 -0.70 -17.42
C HIS A 127 -4.71 0.35 -18.04
N THR A 128 -6.01 0.11 -17.97
CA THR A 128 -7.05 1.05 -18.44
C THR A 128 -8.12 1.22 -17.37
N ALA A 129 -8.76 2.39 -17.36
CA ALA A 129 -9.89 2.67 -16.46
C ALA A 129 -11.00 1.63 -16.60
N LYS A 130 -11.33 1.24 -17.84
CA LYS A 130 -12.37 0.23 -18.09
C LYS A 130 -12.08 -1.11 -17.40
N LEU A 131 -10.85 -1.59 -17.47
CA LEU A 131 -10.48 -2.87 -16.88
C LEU A 131 -10.32 -2.75 -15.37
N HIS A 132 -9.59 -1.75 -14.91
CA HIS A 132 -9.31 -1.56 -13.49
C HIS A 132 -10.61 -1.32 -12.71
N ASP A 133 -11.43 -0.35 -13.12
CA ASP A 133 -12.67 0.00 -12.44
C ASP A 133 -13.66 -1.18 -12.39
N ALA A 134 -13.72 -1.99 -13.46
CA ALA A 134 -14.51 -3.22 -13.48
C ALA A 134 -14.01 -4.26 -12.46
N LEU A 135 -12.68 -4.40 -12.31
CA LEU A 135 -12.07 -5.33 -11.37
C LEU A 135 -12.22 -4.88 -9.92
N VAL A 136 -12.11 -3.59 -9.66
CA VAL A 136 -12.20 -3.05 -8.29
C VAL A 136 -13.62 -2.61 -7.91
N GLY A 137 -14.59 -2.67 -8.84
CA GLY A 137 -15.98 -2.35 -8.59
C GLY A 137 -16.22 -0.88 -8.19
N ALA A 138 -15.37 0.04 -8.67
CA ALA A 138 -15.41 1.45 -8.29
C ALA A 138 -15.10 2.34 -9.51
N PRO A 139 -16.12 2.93 -10.16
CA PRO A 139 -15.90 3.84 -11.28
C PRO A 139 -15.03 5.05 -10.90
N GLY A 140 -14.02 5.36 -11.72
CA GLY A 140 -13.07 6.44 -11.49
C GLY A 140 -11.89 6.09 -10.57
N ALA A 141 -11.85 4.89 -10.02
CA ALA A 141 -10.76 4.46 -9.15
C ALA A 141 -9.40 4.47 -9.86
N PHE A 142 -9.36 4.08 -11.13
CA PHE A 142 -8.14 4.08 -11.94
C PHE A 142 -7.50 5.47 -12.04
N GLU A 143 -8.29 6.48 -12.34
CA GLU A 143 -7.79 7.85 -12.50
C GLU A 143 -7.25 8.40 -11.18
N GLU A 144 -7.95 8.17 -10.07
CA GLU A 144 -7.49 8.57 -8.73
C GLU A 144 -6.19 7.83 -8.37
N GLU A 145 -6.15 6.52 -8.54
CA GLU A 145 -4.98 5.70 -8.20
C GLU A 145 -3.74 6.07 -9.04
N VAL A 146 -3.89 6.18 -10.37
CA VAL A 146 -2.78 6.57 -11.27
C VAL A 146 -2.30 7.98 -10.97
N THR A 147 -3.20 8.90 -10.61
CA THR A 147 -2.83 10.25 -10.17
C THR A 147 -1.97 10.17 -8.90
N GLY A 148 -2.39 9.38 -7.91
CA GLY A 148 -1.65 9.18 -6.67
C GLY A 148 -0.28 8.51 -6.90
N LEU A 149 -0.23 7.48 -7.74
CA LEU A 149 1.00 6.78 -8.12
C LEU A 149 2.01 7.74 -8.76
N LYS A 150 1.58 8.50 -9.76
CA LYS A 150 2.43 9.51 -10.44
C LYS A 150 2.91 10.58 -9.47
N ALA A 151 2.05 11.07 -8.58
CA ALA A 151 2.41 12.06 -7.58
C ALA A 151 3.44 11.49 -6.58
N ALA A 152 3.27 10.25 -6.14
CA ALA A 152 4.21 9.57 -5.26
C ALA A 152 5.60 9.42 -5.91
N LEU A 153 5.65 8.96 -7.18
CA LEU A 153 6.88 8.85 -7.96
C LEU A 153 7.55 10.22 -8.14
N ALA A 154 6.81 11.22 -8.58
CA ALA A 154 7.33 12.56 -8.83
C ALA A 154 7.87 13.23 -7.57
N SER A 155 7.34 12.89 -6.39
CA SER A 155 7.82 13.44 -5.11
C SER A 155 9.23 13.00 -4.75
N GLY A 156 9.69 11.84 -5.25
CA GLY A 156 10.98 11.23 -4.90
C GLY A 156 11.11 10.85 -3.40
N ARG A 157 10.01 10.88 -2.63
CA ARG A 157 10.03 10.68 -1.18
C ARG A 157 9.68 9.26 -0.74
N PHE A 158 9.20 8.42 -1.66
CA PHE A 158 8.71 7.09 -1.36
C PHE A 158 9.39 6.03 -2.23
N ILE A 159 9.51 4.84 -1.68
CA ILE A 159 9.65 3.64 -2.48
C ILE A 159 8.24 3.28 -2.96
N VAL A 160 8.08 3.20 -4.27
CA VAL A 160 6.79 2.90 -4.90
C VAL A 160 6.82 1.51 -5.49
N ASN A 161 5.85 0.68 -5.10
CA ASN A 161 5.63 -0.64 -5.67
C ASN A 161 4.21 -0.71 -6.26
N VAL A 162 4.03 -1.60 -7.22
CA VAL A 162 2.73 -1.96 -7.78
C VAL A 162 2.49 -3.44 -7.56
N ASP A 163 1.38 -3.76 -6.89
CA ASP A 163 0.89 -5.13 -6.74
C ASP A 163 -0.29 -5.38 -7.67
N VAL A 164 -0.26 -6.53 -8.35
CA VAL A 164 -1.32 -6.96 -9.27
C VAL A 164 -1.87 -8.30 -8.82
N VAL A 165 -3.18 -8.39 -8.57
CA VAL A 165 -3.86 -9.68 -8.43
C VAL A 165 -4.18 -10.20 -9.83
N ILE A 166 -3.41 -11.21 -10.27
CA ILE A 166 -3.60 -11.84 -11.58
C ILE A 166 -4.85 -12.71 -11.54
N ASN A 167 -5.75 -12.48 -12.47
CA ASN A 167 -7.01 -13.21 -12.61
C ASN A 167 -7.40 -13.37 -14.09
N LYS A 168 -8.54 -14.05 -14.35
CA LYS A 168 -8.99 -14.33 -15.73
C LYS A 168 -9.26 -13.08 -16.58
N MET A 169 -9.54 -11.93 -15.95
CA MET A 169 -9.86 -10.70 -16.68
C MET A 169 -8.60 -9.92 -17.10
N ASN A 170 -7.48 -10.07 -16.38
CA ASN A 170 -6.27 -9.30 -16.66
C ASN A 170 -5.07 -10.13 -17.12
N VAL A 171 -5.08 -11.46 -16.98
CA VAL A 171 -3.94 -12.31 -17.34
C VAL A 171 -3.47 -12.14 -18.78
N ALA A 172 -4.40 -11.95 -19.72
CA ALA A 172 -4.09 -11.80 -21.14
C ALA A 172 -3.45 -10.45 -21.50
N VAL A 173 -3.57 -9.45 -20.66
CA VAL A 173 -3.06 -8.08 -20.87
C VAL A 173 -1.93 -7.71 -19.89
N LEU A 174 -1.31 -8.70 -19.24
CA LEU A 174 -0.17 -8.47 -18.36
C LEU A 174 1.03 -7.80 -19.06
N PRO A 175 1.37 -8.13 -20.33
CA PRO A 175 2.44 -7.41 -21.03
C PRO A 175 2.16 -5.92 -21.14
N GLU A 176 0.95 -5.52 -21.54
CA GLU A 176 0.53 -4.12 -21.67
C GLU A 176 0.50 -3.41 -20.31
N MET A 177 0.12 -4.13 -19.24
CA MET A 177 0.19 -3.61 -17.87
C MET A 177 1.64 -3.32 -17.47
N LEU A 178 2.57 -4.22 -17.77
CA LEU A 178 3.98 -4.02 -17.46
C LEU A 178 4.56 -2.83 -18.22
N GLU A 179 4.26 -2.69 -19.52
CA GLU A 179 4.67 -1.53 -20.31
C GLU A 179 4.15 -0.22 -19.71
N THR A 180 2.88 -0.20 -19.28
CA THR A 180 2.25 1.00 -18.70
C THR A 180 2.89 1.45 -17.37
N PHE A 181 3.38 0.53 -16.55
CA PHE A 181 3.85 0.85 -15.19
C PHE A 181 5.37 0.81 -15.02
N ILE A 182 6.15 0.42 -16.04
CA ILE A 182 7.62 0.40 -16.00
C ILE A 182 8.21 1.62 -16.72
N GLU A 183 7.47 2.24 -17.66
CA GLU A 183 7.84 3.51 -18.32
C GLU A 183 7.62 4.72 -17.39
#